data_33d88a05e4043c2129d529ef1a8ef5d9
#
_entry.id   33d88a05e4043c2129d529ef1a8ef5d9
#
_cell.length_a   1.000
_cell.length_b   1.000
_cell.length_c   1.000
_cell.angle_alpha   90.00
_cell.angle_beta   90.00
_cell.angle_gamma   90.00
#
_symmetry.space_group_name_H-M   'P 1'
#
loop_
_entity.id
_entity.type
_entity.pdbx_description
1 polymer ?
#
loop_
_entity_poly.entity_id
_entity_poly.type
_entity_poly.pdbx_seq_one_letter_code
_entity_poly.pdbx_strand_id
1 'polypeptide(L)'
;MRLRDSFLFALQNLRLAKWQTFLCILAISIGIASVCIIRGFGSCATSLISRELSVIGVKGTTFYIDGPGYFTDQAEEALTQCLDVQAVSPFVVRAGNLHVREHRFASGICGVNSKIAEVFSLKILYGRGISAADVTEKRRHIVLDADTAKKAYGRENIVGKTLEVTIGNVSDQFTVIGIIEAQQGGLESLLGQTMPSICYIPHTAMNEMKVNSSTMFAVSFKNTATESVRSQISEMLCENTNEGARVRYQNLDHYEDSFLSISNTVALFATGVAAISAIVAGIGVMNTMLSAVDSRTHEIGVYIALGARKSDLIKNFFLETCITCALGGLLGSGIYVSLFILLQQKIGAIIQVETIQIIFGIGIAISCGVIFGIIPAIKVSKKDPIMILKPE
;
A
#
# COMPACT_ATOMS: atom_id res chain seq x y z
N MET A 1 32.85 26.97 -26.99
CA MET A 1 33.34 26.38 -25.73
C MET A 1 33.07 24.89 -25.70
N ARG A 2 34.00 24.07 -25.17
CA ARG A 2 33.75 22.63 -24.98
C ARG A 2 32.78 22.47 -23.80
N LEU A 3 31.88 21.46 -23.85
CA LEU A 3 30.92 21.21 -22.77
C LEU A 3 31.54 21.12 -21.38
N ARG A 4 32.75 20.60 -21.28
CA ARG A 4 33.52 20.48 -20.05
C ARG A 4 33.91 21.87 -19.46
N ASP A 5 34.24 22.83 -20.31
CA ASP A 5 34.61 24.19 -19.87
C ASP A 5 33.38 24.95 -19.39
N SER A 6 32.22 24.76 -20.06
CA SER A 6 30.93 25.32 -19.63
C SER A 6 30.47 24.76 -18.28
N PHE A 7 30.72 23.48 -18.04
CA PHE A 7 30.39 22.84 -16.75
C PHE A 7 31.24 23.37 -15.58
N LEU A 8 32.56 23.49 -15.80
CA LEU A 8 33.47 24.06 -14.79
C LEU A 8 33.13 25.51 -14.49
N PHE A 9 32.79 26.29 -15.51
CA PHE A 9 32.40 27.68 -15.37
C PHE A 9 31.09 27.83 -14.61
N ALA A 10 30.09 26.99 -14.88
CA ALA A 10 28.84 26.95 -14.13
C ALA A 10 29.08 26.62 -12.64
N LEU A 11 30.00 25.69 -12.35
CA LEU A 11 30.32 25.31 -10.98
C LEU A 11 31.03 26.45 -10.21
N GLN A 12 31.90 27.24 -10.89
CA GLN A 12 32.52 28.41 -10.31
C GLN A 12 31.51 29.52 -10.02
N ASN A 13 30.58 29.77 -10.92
CA ASN A 13 29.52 30.75 -10.76
C ASN A 13 28.59 30.43 -9.57
N LEU A 14 28.25 29.17 -9.37
CA LEU A 14 27.45 28.70 -8.21
C LEU A 14 28.18 29.02 -6.87
N ARG A 15 29.51 28.98 -6.86
CA ARG A 15 30.32 29.36 -5.68
C ARG A 15 30.38 30.86 -5.42
N LEU A 16 30.23 31.70 -6.42
CA LEU A 16 30.25 33.15 -6.27
C LEU A 16 28.91 33.67 -5.74
N ALA A 17 27.78 33.14 -6.17
CA ALA A 17 26.44 33.53 -5.74
C ALA A 17 25.87 32.60 -4.65
N LYS A 18 26.63 32.30 -3.61
CA LYS A 18 26.33 31.26 -2.60
C LYS A 18 24.93 31.35 -2.02
N TRP A 19 24.46 32.54 -1.65
CA TRP A 19 23.17 32.72 -0.99
C TRP A 19 21.98 32.48 -1.92
N GLN A 20 22.06 32.97 -3.13
CA GLN A 20 21.01 32.76 -4.16
C GLN A 20 20.93 31.30 -4.58
N THR A 21 22.07 30.65 -4.82
CA THR A 21 22.19 29.24 -5.14
C THR A 21 21.63 28.36 -4.03
N PHE A 22 21.95 28.70 -2.76
CA PHE A 22 21.43 27.96 -1.60
C PHE A 22 19.89 28.05 -1.52
N LEU A 23 19.32 29.25 -1.69
CA LEU A 23 17.88 29.43 -1.67
C LEU A 23 17.17 28.67 -2.81
N CYS A 24 17.77 28.65 -4.01
CA CYS A 24 17.28 27.85 -5.13
C CYS A 24 17.26 26.36 -4.81
N ILE A 25 18.40 25.83 -4.34
CA ILE A 25 18.52 24.41 -3.98
C ILE A 25 17.52 24.05 -2.88
N LEU A 26 17.35 24.90 -1.87
CA LEU A 26 16.40 24.68 -0.78
C LEU A 26 14.96 24.66 -1.29
N ALA A 27 14.55 25.60 -2.14
CA ALA A 27 13.21 25.65 -2.71
C ALA A 27 12.88 24.38 -3.53
N ILE A 28 13.84 23.98 -4.38
CA ILE A 28 13.68 22.75 -5.19
C ILE A 28 13.66 21.51 -4.29
N SER A 29 14.54 21.43 -3.29
CA SER A 29 14.62 20.27 -2.41
C SER A 29 13.34 20.06 -1.62
N ILE A 30 12.70 21.14 -1.13
CA ILE A 30 11.39 21.06 -0.46
C ILE A 30 10.30 20.61 -1.44
N GLY A 31 10.26 21.18 -2.65
CA GLY A 31 9.28 20.80 -3.67
C GLY A 31 9.40 19.31 -4.06
N ILE A 32 10.61 18.85 -4.35
CA ILE A 32 10.86 17.45 -4.73
C ILE A 32 10.63 16.50 -3.56
N ALA A 33 11.07 16.86 -2.34
CA ALA A 33 10.80 16.08 -1.15
C ALA A 33 9.29 15.88 -0.96
N SER A 34 8.50 16.94 -1.09
CA SER A 34 7.03 16.87 -0.99
C SER A 34 6.44 15.91 -2.02
N VAL A 35 6.88 15.99 -3.28
CA VAL A 35 6.45 15.06 -4.35
C VAL A 35 6.78 13.61 -4.01
N CYS A 36 8.03 13.33 -3.62
CA CYS A 36 8.48 11.98 -3.28
C CYS A 36 7.77 11.43 -2.05
N ILE A 37 7.55 12.25 -1.02
CA ILE A 37 6.84 11.87 0.22
C ILE A 37 5.39 11.52 -0.08
N ILE A 38 4.66 12.37 -0.81
CA ILE A 38 3.25 12.16 -1.14
C ILE A 38 3.09 10.86 -1.95
N ARG A 39 3.91 10.65 -2.98
CA ARG A 39 3.88 9.42 -3.78
C ARG A 39 4.32 8.19 -2.99
N GLY A 40 5.34 8.32 -2.15
CA GLY A 40 5.80 7.23 -1.28
C GLY A 40 4.73 6.80 -0.28
N PHE A 41 3.98 7.73 0.31
CA PHE A 41 2.83 7.38 1.15
C PHE A 41 1.70 6.73 0.35
N GLY A 42 1.43 7.19 -0.88
CA GLY A 42 0.43 6.59 -1.76
C GLY A 42 0.77 5.13 -2.08
N SER A 43 2.00 4.82 -2.50
CA SER A 43 2.43 3.45 -2.79
C SER A 43 2.47 2.56 -1.54
N CYS A 44 2.84 3.15 -0.39
CA CYS A 44 2.80 2.45 0.89
C CYS A 44 1.36 2.06 1.28
N ALA A 45 0.41 2.99 1.12
CA ALA A 45 -1.01 2.74 1.40
C ALA A 45 -1.58 1.63 0.49
N THR A 46 -1.28 1.67 -0.82
CA THR A 46 -1.72 0.61 -1.76
C THR A 46 -1.12 -0.74 -1.41
N SER A 47 0.17 -0.81 -1.10
CA SER A 47 0.82 -2.07 -0.72
C SER A 47 0.31 -2.65 0.59
N LEU A 48 -0.02 -1.78 1.57
CA LEU A 48 -0.67 -2.19 2.81
C LEU A 48 -2.06 -2.77 2.55
N ILE A 49 -2.89 -2.08 1.80
CA ILE A 49 -4.25 -2.52 1.47
C ILE A 49 -4.21 -3.84 0.71
N SER A 50 -3.38 -3.97 -0.32
CA SER A 50 -3.24 -5.21 -1.10
C SER A 50 -2.74 -6.37 -0.23
N ARG A 51 -1.85 -6.11 0.72
CA ARG A 51 -1.37 -7.11 1.66
C ARG A 51 -2.45 -7.54 2.64
N GLU A 52 -3.20 -6.60 3.20
CA GLU A 52 -4.34 -6.89 4.10
C GLU A 52 -5.41 -7.72 3.39
N LEU A 53 -5.76 -7.35 2.16
CA LEU A 53 -6.74 -8.07 1.36
C LEU A 53 -6.25 -9.48 1.00
N SER A 54 -4.98 -9.66 0.65
CA SER A 54 -4.41 -10.97 0.36
C SER A 54 -4.37 -11.89 1.58
N VAL A 55 -4.25 -11.32 2.77
CA VAL A 55 -4.26 -12.04 4.06
C VAL A 55 -5.67 -12.52 4.43
N ILE A 56 -6.71 -11.74 4.10
CA ILE A 56 -8.12 -12.14 4.31
C ILE A 56 -8.56 -13.25 3.35
N GLY A 57 -7.70 -13.65 2.40
CA GLY A 57 -8.01 -14.72 1.45
C GLY A 57 -9.04 -14.30 0.41
N VAL A 58 -8.84 -13.14 -0.21
CA VAL A 58 -9.82 -12.45 -1.09
C VAL A 58 -10.13 -13.17 -2.40
N LYS A 59 -9.67 -14.40 -2.60
CA LYS A 59 -9.94 -15.15 -3.86
C LYS A 59 -11.25 -15.94 -3.86
N GLY A 60 -12.23 -15.57 -3.05
CA GLY A 60 -13.47 -16.30 -2.96
C GLY A 60 -14.72 -15.42 -3.00
N THR A 61 -15.83 -16.05 -3.30
CA THR A 61 -17.17 -15.47 -3.13
C THR A 61 -17.80 -16.08 -1.89
N THR A 62 -18.34 -15.24 -1.03
CA THR A 62 -19.11 -15.70 0.12
C THR A 62 -20.59 -15.61 -0.19
N PHE A 63 -21.29 -16.74 -0.11
CA PHE A 63 -22.75 -16.81 -0.20
C PHE A 63 -23.34 -16.84 1.20
N TYR A 64 -24.31 -16.01 1.48
CA TYR A 64 -24.92 -15.91 2.80
C TYR A 64 -26.44 -15.74 2.71
N ILE A 65 -27.12 -16.18 3.75
CA ILE A 65 -28.58 -16.06 3.87
C ILE A 65 -28.91 -14.66 4.39
N ASP A 66 -29.77 -13.95 3.65
CA ASP A 66 -30.28 -12.63 4.02
C ASP A 66 -31.62 -12.83 4.75
N GLY A 67 -31.56 -12.98 6.06
CA GLY A 67 -32.71 -13.19 6.92
C GLY A 67 -32.61 -14.43 7.82
N PRO A 68 -33.70 -14.85 8.43
CA PRO A 68 -33.74 -16.09 9.19
C PRO A 68 -33.66 -17.30 8.27
N GLY A 69 -32.89 -18.30 8.67
CA GLY A 69 -32.75 -19.56 7.90
C GLY A 69 -31.34 -20.12 7.99
N TYR A 70 -31.15 -21.29 7.44
CA TYR A 70 -29.88 -21.98 7.32
C TYR A 70 -29.84 -22.82 6.05
N PHE A 71 -28.64 -23.11 5.57
CA PHE A 71 -28.42 -24.01 4.46
C PHE A 71 -28.64 -25.46 4.89
N THR A 72 -29.26 -26.23 4.03
CA THR A 72 -29.41 -27.68 4.21
C THR A 72 -28.08 -28.39 3.92
N ASP A 73 -27.94 -29.64 4.38
CA ASP A 73 -26.73 -30.44 4.11
C ASP A 73 -26.53 -30.67 2.61
N GLN A 74 -27.59 -30.62 1.81
CA GLN A 74 -27.55 -30.75 0.35
C GLN A 74 -26.91 -29.53 -0.35
N ALA A 75 -26.88 -28.36 0.30
CA ALA A 75 -26.31 -27.15 -0.28
C ALA A 75 -24.79 -27.27 -0.53
N GLU A 76 -24.05 -27.90 0.38
CA GLU A 76 -22.60 -28.13 0.22
C GLU A 76 -22.32 -29.10 -0.94
N GLU A 77 -23.12 -30.17 -1.06
CA GLU A 77 -23.01 -31.13 -2.15
C GLU A 77 -23.34 -30.49 -3.50
N ALA A 78 -24.41 -29.70 -3.58
CA ALA A 78 -24.82 -29.01 -4.79
C ALA A 78 -23.72 -28.01 -5.27
N LEU A 79 -23.12 -27.28 -4.34
CA LEU A 79 -21.97 -26.37 -4.66
C LEU A 79 -20.74 -27.13 -5.18
N THR A 80 -20.45 -28.29 -4.57
CA THR A 80 -19.29 -29.11 -4.96
C THR A 80 -19.44 -29.72 -6.35
N GLN A 81 -20.68 -29.95 -6.80
CA GLN A 81 -20.98 -30.47 -8.14
C GLN A 81 -20.93 -29.41 -9.24
N CYS A 82 -20.88 -28.13 -8.93
CA CYS A 82 -20.76 -27.06 -9.92
C CYS A 82 -19.38 -27.10 -10.60
N LEU A 83 -19.37 -27.08 -11.95
CA LEU A 83 -18.16 -27.23 -12.77
C LEU A 83 -17.11 -26.15 -12.54
N ASP A 84 -17.55 -24.92 -12.27
CA ASP A 84 -16.69 -23.74 -12.08
C ASP A 84 -16.12 -23.62 -10.66
N VAL A 85 -16.67 -24.38 -9.72
CA VAL A 85 -16.25 -24.34 -8.32
C VAL A 85 -14.99 -25.18 -8.12
N GLN A 86 -14.02 -24.62 -7.42
CA GLN A 86 -12.78 -25.28 -7.06
C GLN A 86 -12.84 -25.89 -5.66
N ALA A 87 -13.24 -25.09 -4.68
CA ALA A 87 -13.37 -25.53 -3.29
C ALA A 87 -14.53 -24.80 -2.60
N VAL A 88 -15.17 -25.49 -1.68
CA VAL A 88 -16.30 -25.00 -0.87
C VAL A 88 -16.01 -25.26 0.60
N SER A 89 -16.31 -24.29 1.44
CA SER A 89 -16.32 -24.49 2.88
C SER A 89 -17.54 -23.81 3.50
N PRO A 90 -18.33 -24.50 4.35
CA PRO A 90 -19.19 -23.81 5.28
C PRO A 90 -18.32 -22.83 6.10
N PHE A 91 -18.87 -21.65 6.33
CA PHE A 91 -18.15 -20.57 6.99
C PHE A 91 -19.06 -19.91 8.03
N VAL A 92 -18.88 -20.28 9.28
CA VAL A 92 -19.68 -19.79 10.39
C VAL A 92 -18.79 -18.95 11.28
N VAL A 93 -19.05 -17.66 11.38
CA VAL A 93 -18.25 -16.76 12.23
C VAL A 93 -19.02 -16.44 13.51
N ARG A 94 -18.37 -16.59 14.64
CA ARG A 94 -18.90 -16.20 15.95
C ARG A 94 -17.85 -15.43 16.74
N ALA A 95 -18.29 -14.40 17.43
CA ALA A 95 -17.46 -13.75 18.41
C ALA A 95 -17.30 -14.67 19.64
N GLY A 96 -16.06 -14.82 20.08
CA GLY A 96 -15.72 -15.64 21.21
C GLY A 96 -14.45 -15.20 21.90
N ASN A 97 -13.97 -16.00 22.83
CA ASN A 97 -12.75 -15.74 23.55
C ASN A 97 -11.89 -17.00 23.61
N LEU A 98 -10.60 -16.79 23.46
CA LEU A 98 -9.59 -17.79 23.73
C LEU A 98 -9.05 -17.57 25.15
N HIS A 99 -9.12 -18.57 25.98
CA HIS A 99 -8.52 -18.53 27.31
C HIS A 99 -7.20 -19.30 27.28
N VAL A 100 -6.13 -18.57 27.55
CA VAL A 100 -4.79 -19.13 27.59
C VAL A 100 -4.15 -18.75 28.92
N ARG A 101 -4.00 -19.71 29.83
CA ARG A 101 -3.56 -19.47 31.21
C ARG A 101 -4.45 -18.43 31.90
N GLU A 102 -3.90 -17.28 32.28
CA GLU A 102 -4.61 -16.17 32.94
C GLU A 102 -5.08 -15.07 31.95
N HIS A 103 -4.76 -15.22 30.67
CA HIS A 103 -5.09 -14.21 29.65
C HIS A 103 -6.32 -14.61 28.84
N ARG A 104 -7.15 -13.62 28.54
CA ARG A 104 -8.33 -13.74 27.71
C ARG A 104 -8.16 -12.91 26.46
N PHE A 105 -8.27 -13.55 25.30
CA PHE A 105 -8.16 -12.90 24.00
C PHE A 105 -9.50 -12.94 23.28
N ALA A 106 -10.06 -11.78 22.96
CA ALA A 106 -11.22 -11.70 22.09
C ALA A 106 -10.85 -12.21 20.70
N SER A 107 -11.62 -13.14 20.15
CA SER A 107 -11.32 -13.81 18.89
C SER A 107 -12.57 -14.03 18.06
N GLY A 108 -12.43 -13.93 16.75
CA GLY A 108 -13.39 -14.43 15.79
C GLY A 108 -13.19 -15.93 15.59
N ILE A 109 -14.16 -16.74 16.00
CA ILE A 109 -14.09 -18.19 15.88
C ILE A 109 -14.84 -18.60 14.63
N CYS A 110 -14.12 -19.19 13.66
CA CYS A 110 -14.64 -19.60 12.37
C CYS A 110 -14.79 -21.12 12.32
N GLY A 111 -16.04 -21.59 12.19
CA GLY A 111 -16.36 -22.98 11.92
C GLY A 111 -16.24 -23.28 10.43
N VAL A 112 -15.37 -24.20 10.06
CA VAL A 112 -14.99 -24.47 8.67
C VAL A 112 -14.82 -25.96 8.39
N ASN A 113 -14.65 -26.32 7.11
CA ASN A 113 -14.26 -27.66 6.70
C ASN A 113 -12.78 -27.73 6.30
N SER A 114 -12.35 -28.90 5.78
CA SER A 114 -10.96 -29.14 5.38
C SER A 114 -10.50 -28.31 4.16
N LYS A 115 -11.43 -27.76 3.38
CA LYS A 115 -11.16 -27.00 2.15
C LYS A 115 -10.90 -25.53 2.39
N ILE A 116 -11.05 -25.04 3.62
CA ILE A 116 -10.90 -23.62 3.94
C ILE A 116 -9.51 -23.07 3.57
N ALA A 117 -8.47 -23.89 3.73
CA ALA A 117 -7.11 -23.50 3.38
C ALA A 117 -6.95 -23.26 1.88
N GLU A 118 -7.69 -23.99 1.04
CA GLU A 118 -7.72 -23.80 -0.42
C GLU A 118 -8.56 -22.57 -0.79
N VAL A 119 -9.70 -22.37 -0.12
CA VAL A 119 -10.61 -21.23 -0.38
C VAL A 119 -9.94 -19.90 -0.06
N PHE A 120 -9.28 -19.80 1.10
CA PHE A 120 -8.64 -18.56 1.56
C PHE A 120 -7.12 -18.53 1.36
N SER A 121 -6.56 -19.49 0.64
CA SER A 121 -5.10 -19.59 0.39
C SER A 121 -4.26 -19.46 1.67
N LEU A 122 -4.73 -20.08 2.77
CA LEU A 122 -4.09 -19.97 4.09
C LEU A 122 -2.71 -20.63 4.08
N LYS A 123 -1.69 -19.90 4.46
CA LYS A 123 -0.34 -20.41 4.57
C LYS A 123 -0.05 -20.94 5.96
N ILE A 124 0.15 -22.26 6.05
CA ILE A 124 0.47 -22.93 7.31
C ILE A 124 1.96 -22.79 7.58
N LEU A 125 2.32 -22.25 8.75
CA LEU A 125 3.71 -22.08 9.20
C LEU A 125 4.17 -23.29 10.02
N TYR A 126 3.32 -23.80 10.91
CA TYR A 126 3.64 -24.94 11.77
C TYR A 126 2.44 -25.87 11.87
N GLY A 127 2.70 -27.18 11.92
CA GLY A 127 1.65 -28.18 12.05
C GLY A 127 0.88 -28.44 10.76
N ARG A 128 -0.44 -28.57 10.85
CA ARG A 128 -1.34 -28.87 9.72
C ARG A 128 -2.64 -28.08 9.80
N GLY A 129 -3.35 -27.98 8.69
CA GLY A 129 -4.73 -27.49 8.62
C GLY A 129 -5.77 -28.51 9.15
N ILE A 130 -7.04 -28.09 9.14
CA ILE A 130 -8.17 -28.95 9.46
C ILE A 130 -8.29 -29.99 8.34
N SER A 131 -8.39 -31.25 8.73
CA SER A 131 -8.58 -32.38 7.81
C SER A 131 -10.04 -32.83 7.76
N ALA A 132 -10.39 -33.61 6.71
CA ALA A 132 -11.72 -34.21 6.61
C ALA A 132 -12.05 -35.11 7.81
N ALA A 133 -11.07 -35.83 8.35
CA ALA A 133 -11.24 -36.64 9.56
C ALA A 133 -11.59 -35.79 10.79
N ASP A 134 -11.00 -34.59 10.94
CA ASP A 134 -11.31 -33.68 12.05
C ASP A 134 -12.77 -33.21 11.98
N VAL A 135 -13.28 -33.01 10.77
CA VAL A 135 -14.69 -32.62 10.56
C VAL A 135 -15.62 -33.78 10.82
N THR A 136 -15.34 -34.97 10.25
CA THR A 136 -16.23 -36.17 10.37
C THR A 136 -16.31 -36.67 11.81
N GLU A 137 -15.15 -36.69 12.51
CA GLU A 137 -15.06 -37.17 13.89
C GLU A 137 -15.32 -36.06 14.93
N LYS A 138 -15.68 -34.86 14.46
CA LYS A 138 -15.96 -33.70 15.31
C LYS A 138 -14.86 -33.41 16.32
N ARG A 139 -13.60 -33.55 15.87
CA ARG A 139 -12.43 -33.39 16.76
C ARG A 139 -12.31 -31.95 17.23
N ARG A 140 -11.96 -31.79 18.50
CA ARG A 140 -11.71 -30.48 19.11
C ARG A 140 -10.31 -29.97 18.77
N HIS A 141 -10.12 -29.63 17.51
CA HIS A 141 -8.88 -29.12 16.94
C HIS A 141 -9.06 -27.66 16.54
N ILE A 142 -8.00 -26.87 16.73
CA ILE A 142 -8.00 -25.45 16.39
C ILE A 142 -6.73 -25.07 15.63
N VAL A 143 -6.89 -24.18 14.65
CA VAL A 143 -5.81 -23.53 13.92
C VAL A 143 -5.84 -22.06 14.27
N LEU A 144 -4.68 -21.51 14.66
CA LEU A 144 -4.51 -20.13 15.13
C LEU A 144 -3.56 -19.36 14.22
N ASP A 145 -3.63 -18.05 14.29
CA ASP A 145 -2.61 -17.20 13.71
C ASP A 145 -1.34 -17.11 14.58
N ALA A 146 -0.19 -16.81 13.96
CA ALA A 146 1.11 -16.74 14.63
C ALA A 146 1.18 -15.63 15.67
N ASP A 147 0.49 -14.49 15.46
CA ASP A 147 0.48 -13.37 16.40
C ASP A 147 -0.27 -13.71 17.67
N THR A 148 -1.41 -14.38 17.55
CA THR A 148 -2.18 -14.89 18.71
C THR A 148 -1.34 -15.89 19.49
N ALA A 149 -0.66 -16.81 18.81
CA ALA A 149 0.24 -17.76 19.45
C ALA A 149 1.37 -17.04 20.23
N LYS A 150 1.97 -16.03 19.64
CA LYS A 150 3.04 -15.23 20.23
C LYS A 150 2.56 -14.39 21.41
N LYS A 151 1.40 -13.73 21.29
CA LYS A 151 0.77 -12.98 22.39
C LYS A 151 0.41 -13.89 23.57
N ALA A 152 -0.07 -15.11 23.28
CA ALA A 152 -0.55 -16.05 24.28
C ALA A 152 0.57 -16.82 25.02
N TYR A 153 1.62 -17.24 24.31
CA TYR A 153 2.67 -18.10 24.84
C TYR A 153 4.10 -17.55 24.70
N GLY A 154 4.26 -16.34 24.15
CA GLY A 154 5.58 -15.73 23.89
C GLY A 154 6.36 -16.38 22.74
N ARG A 155 5.76 -17.32 22.00
CA ARG A 155 6.37 -18.04 20.87
C ARG A 155 5.32 -18.39 19.83
N GLU A 156 5.75 -18.51 18.58
CA GLU A 156 4.85 -18.76 17.43
C GLU A 156 4.40 -20.23 17.37
N ASN A 157 5.32 -21.17 17.60
CA ASN A 157 4.98 -22.59 17.53
C ASN A 157 4.43 -23.10 18.87
N ILE A 158 3.12 -23.32 18.93
CA ILE A 158 2.37 -23.86 20.08
C ILE A 158 1.54 -25.10 19.70
N VAL A 159 1.89 -25.76 18.60
CA VAL A 159 1.23 -27.01 18.17
C VAL A 159 1.26 -28.03 19.28
N GLY A 160 0.14 -28.74 19.52
CA GLY A 160 -0.04 -29.71 20.57
C GLY A 160 -0.45 -29.13 21.96
N LYS A 161 -0.52 -27.80 22.10
CA LYS A 161 -1.06 -27.18 23.32
C LYS A 161 -2.59 -27.16 23.29
N THR A 162 -3.19 -27.29 24.47
CA THR A 162 -4.64 -27.19 24.67
C THR A 162 -4.98 -25.80 25.20
N LEU A 163 -6.05 -25.24 24.69
CA LEU A 163 -6.62 -23.96 25.11
C LEU A 163 -8.14 -24.05 25.19
N GLU A 164 -8.74 -23.22 26.03
CA GLU A 164 -10.17 -23.15 26.18
C GLU A 164 -10.76 -22.11 25.22
N VAL A 165 -11.75 -22.53 24.46
CA VAL A 165 -12.49 -21.69 23.52
C VAL A 165 -13.90 -21.46 24.08
N THR A 166 -14.28 -20.20 24.24
CA THR A 166 -15.61 -19.81 24.71
C THR A 166 -16.39 -19.13 23.59
N ILE A 167 -17.57 -19.65 23.26
CA ILE A 167 -18.53 -19.04 22.34
C ILE A 167 -19.83 -18.80 23.09
N GLY A 168 -20.24 -17.55 23.26
CA GLY A 168 -21.39 -17.21 24.09
C GLY A 168 -21.20 -17.68 25.54
N ASN A 169 -22.03 -18.63 25.98
CA ASN A 169 -21.96 -19.21 27.34
C ASN A 169 -21.39 -20.64 27.38
N VAL A 170 -20.89 -21.15 26.25
CA VAL A 170 -20.35 -22.51 26.18
C VAL A 170 -18.83 -22.43 26.02
N SER A 171 -18.12 -23.15 26.88
CA SER A 171 -16.67 -23.30 26.84
C SER A 171 -16.30 -24.75 26.57
N ASP A 172 -15.29 -24.97 25.76
CA ASP A 172 -14.73 -26.29 25.50
C ASP A 172 -13.22 -26.22 25.25
N GLN A 173 -12.52 -27.36 25.39
CA GLN A 173 -11.08 -27.43 25.22
C GLN A 173 -10.71 -27.87 23.82
N PHE A 174 -9.84 -27.12 23.17
CA PHE A 174 -9.36 -27.39 21.81
C PHE A 174 -7.83 -27.56 21.81
N THR A 175 -7.36 -28.54 21.03
CA THR A 175 -5.93 -28.77 20.82
C THR A 175 -5.47 -28.02 19.57
N VAL A 176 -4.41 -27.25 19.70
CA VAL A 176 -3.79 -26.53 18.58
C VAL A 176 -3.08 -27.53 17.68
N ILE A 177 -3.54 -27.63 16.43
CA ILE A 177 -2.98 -28.54 15.40
C ILE A 177 -2.18 -27.82 14.34
N GLY A 178 -2.37 -26.52 14.19
CA GLY A 178 -1.66 -25.73 13.19
C GLY A 178 -1.60 -24.25 13.54
N ILE A 179 -0.59 -23.61 13.01
CA ILE A 179 -0.38 -22.17 13.09
C ILE A 179 -0.27 -21.65 11.66
N ILE A 180 -1.11 -20.69 11.33
CA ILE A 180 -1.08 -19.99 10.05
C ILE A 180 -0.28 -18.69 10.14
N GLU A 181 0.17 -18.19 9.00
CA GLU A 181 0.80 -16.87 8.92
C GLU A 181 -0.17 -15.83 9.50
N ALA A 182 0.37 -14.88 10.27
CA ALA A 182 -0.44 -13.88 10.93
C ALA A 182 -1.32 -13.14 9.91
N GLN A 183 -2.62 -13.17 10.14
CA GLN A 183 -3.60 -12.45 9.33
C GLN A 183 -3.73 -10.97 9.76
N GLN A 184 -2.94 -10.57 10.76
CA GLN A 184 -2.92 -9.22 11.27
C GLN A 184 -1.96 -8.39 10.43
N GLY A 185 -2.50 -7.40 9.77
CA GLY A 185 -1.73 -6.55 8.89
C GLY A 185 -1.13 -5.34 9.58
N GLY A 186 -0.31 -4.64 8.82
CA GLY A 186 0.35 -3.43 9.27
C GLY A 186 -0.56 -2.26 9.63
N LEU A 187 -1.81 -2.29 9.20
CA LEU A 187 -2.80 -1.26 9.53
C LEU A 187 -3.14 -1.27 11.02
N GLU A 188 -3.13 -2.44 11.67
CA GLU A 188 -3.35 -2.59 13.10
C GLU A 188 -2.25 -1.89 13.92
N SER A 189 -1.00 -2.04 13.50
CA SER A 189 0.13 -1.37 14.15
C SER A 189 0.08 0.15 14.04
N LEU A 190 -0.53 0.66 12.96
CA LEU A 190 -0.71 2.10 12.71
C LEU A 190 -1.87 2.70 13.50
N LEU A 191 -2.97 1.96 13.63
CA LEU A 191 -4.19 2.42 14.29
C LEU A 191 -4.19 2.17 15.80
N GLY A 192 -3.24 1.40 16.31
CA GLY A 192 -3.14 1.07 17.73
C GLY A 192 -4.32 0.26 18.27
N GLN A 193 -5.17 -0.27 17.39
CA GLN A 193 -6.32 -1.10 17.74
C GLN A 193 -5.99 -2.57 17.47
N THR A 194 -6.17 -3.40 18.47
CA THR A 194 -6.03 -4.84 18.32
C THR A 194 -7.30 -5.39 17.65
N MET A 195 -7.22 -5.75 16.39
CA MET A 195 -8.29 -6.51 15.77
C MET A 195 -8.41 -7.89 16.46
N PRO A 196 -9.64 -8.40 16.63
CA PRO A 196 -9.81 -9.72 17.22
C PRO A 196 -9.13 -10.75 16.33
N SER A 197 -8.30 -11.60 16.92
CA SER A 197 -7.65 -12.70 16.22
C SER A 197 -8.68 -13.64 15.60
N ILE A 198 -8.36 -14.21 14.45
CA ILE A 198 -9.24 -15.19 13.77
C ILE A 198 -8.66 -16.58 14.03
N CYS A 199 -9.51 -17.50 14.47
CA CYS A 199 -9.16 -18.89 14.63
C CYS A 199 -10.16 -19.79 13.91
N TYR A 200 -9.68 -20.94 13.45
CA TYR A 200 -10.45 -21.89 12.67
C TYR A 200 -10.63 -23.19 13.45
N ILE A 201 -11.87 -23.65 13.54
CA ILE A 201 -12.25 -24.95 14.15
C ILE A 201 -13.14 -25.73 13.18
N PRO A 202 -13.25 -27.06 13.29
CA PRO A 202 -14.23 -27.82 12.51
C PRO A 202 -15.65 -27.30 12.77
N HIS A 203 -16.43 -27.01 11.72
CA HIS A 203 -17.80 -26.52 11.87
C HIS A 203 -18.69 -27.53 12.63
N THR A 204 -18.42 -28.83 12.50
CA THR A 204 -19.13 -29.89 13.22
C THR A 204 -18.85 -29.85 14.73
N ALA A 205 -17.61 -29.53 15.16
CA ALA A 205 -17.27 -29.31 16.57
C ALA A 205 -17.95 -28.03 17.09
N MET A 206 -18.05 -26.97 16.28
CA MET A 206 -18.78 -25.75 16.64
C MET A 206 -20.28 -26.03 16.86
N ASN A 207 -20.91 -26.89 16.00
CA ASN A 207 -22.31 -27.27 16.14
C ASN A 207 -22.60 -28.01 17.47
N GLU A 208 -21.64 -28.81 17.97
CA GLU A 208 -21.75 -29.42 19.30
C GLU A 208 -21.79 -28.41 20.45
N MET A 209 -21.18 -27.25 20.27
CA MET A 209 -21.25 -26.11 21.21
C MET A 209 -22.63 -25.38 21.14
N LYS A 210 -23.65 -25.99 20.53
CA LYS A 210 -25.01 -25.42 20.32
C LYS A 210 -25.06 -24.16 19.50
N VAL A 211 -24.06 -23.95 18.67
CA VAL A 211 -24.01 -22.87 17.69
C VAL A 211 -24.51 -23.43 16.36
N ASN A 212 -25.83 -23.44 16.20
CA ASN A 212 -26.48 -24.08 15.05
C ASN A 212 -26.28 -23.32 13.74
N SER A 213 -26.08 -24.08 12.68
CA SER A 213 -26.40 -23.88 11.27
C SER A 213 -25.42 -23.02 10.46
N SER A 214 -24.97 -23.58 9.35
CA SER A 214 -24.24 -22.85 8.30
C SER A 214 -25.16 -21.81 7.65
N THR A 215 -24.89 -20.55 7.95
CA THR A 215 -25.59 -19.42 7.32
C THR A 215 -24.75 -18.81 6.17
N MET A 216 -23.55 -19.31 5.96
CA MET A 216 -22.62 -18.82 4.94
C MET A 216 -21.80 -19.96 4.35
N PHE A 217 -21.50 -19.84 3.06
CA PHE A 217 -20.51 -20.66 2.36
C PHE A 217 -19.43 -19.77 1.75
N ALA A 218 -18.18 -20.14 1.95
CA ALA A 218 -17.05 -19.57 1.24
C ALA A 218 -16.69 -20.49 0.06
N VAL A 219 -16.66 -19.94 -1.15
CA VAL A 219 -16.47 -20.66 -2.40
C VAL A 219 -15.31 -20.05 -3.17
N SER A 220 -14.36 -20.88 -3.59
CA SER A 220 -13.35 -20.48 -4.58
C SER A 220 -13.68 -21.05 -5.95
N PHE A 221 -13.37 -20.28 -6.99
CA PHE A 221 -13.62 -20.66 -8.38
C PHE A 221 -12.32 -21.04 -9.09
N LYS A 222 -12.40 -21.92 -10.07
CA LYS A 222 -11.24 -22.32 -10.91
C LYS A 222 -10.71 -21.15 -11.75
N ASN A 223 -11.62 -20.30 -12.21
CA ASN A 223 -11.34 -19.07 -12.95
C ASN A 223 -12.14 -17.92 -12.32
N THR A 224 -11.87 -16.69 -12.75
CA THR A 224 -12.67 -15.54 -12.31
C THR A 224 -14.14 -15.77 -12.68
N ALA A 225 -14.98 -16.03 -11.69
CA ALA A 225 -16.40 -16.28 -11.93
C ALA A 225 -17.09 -15.01 -12.45
N THR A 226 -17.86 -15.15 -13.51
CA THR A 226 -18.69 -14.07 -14.02
C THR A 226 -19.89 -13.81 -13.08
N GLU A 227 -20.43 -12.61 -13.10
CA GLU A 227 -21.60 -12.23 -12.31
C GLU A 227 -22.80 -13.18 -12.56
N SER A 228 -22.98 -13.62 -13.81
CA SER A 228 -24.00 -14.60 -14.18
C SER A 228 -23.83 -15.95 -13.49
N VAL A 229 -22.62 -16.45 -13.33
CA VAL A 229 -22.34 -17.72 -12.63
C VAL A 229 -22.65 -17.58 -11.14
N ARG A 230 -22.29 -16.47 -10.51
CA ARG A 230 -22.59 -16.20 -9.11
C ARG A 230 -24.10 -16.09 -8.86
N SER A 231 -24.82 -15.42 -9.77
CA SER A 231 -26.30 -15.31 -9.70
C SER A 231 -26.97 -16.66 -9.82
N GLN A 232 -26.57 -17.51 -10.77
CA GLN A 232 -27.09 -18.87 -10.92
C GLN A 232 -26.83 -19.72 -9.67
N ILE A 233 -25.65 -19.66 -9.09
CA ILE A 233 -25.31 -20.35 -7.84
C ILE A 233 -26.17 -19.81 -6.69
N SER A 234 -26.41 -18.52 -6.62
CA SER A 234 -27.26 -17.92 -5.60
C SER A 234 -28.71 -18.41 -5.70
N GLU A 235 -29.24 -18.51 -6.91
CA GLU A 235 -30.60 -19.07 -7.16
C GLU A 235 -30.68 -20.54 -6.77
N MET A 236 -29.69 -21.35 -7.18
CA MET A 236 -29.62 -22.77 -6.79
C MET A 236 -29.54 -22.93 -5.27
N LEU A 237 -28.82 -22.08 -4.59
CA LEU A 237 -28.71 -22.10 -3.14
C LEU A 237 -30.00 -21.66 -2.43
N CYS A 238 -30.82 -20.79 -3.01
CA CYS A 238 -32.11 -20.43 -2.47
C CYS A 238 -33.04 -21.67 -2.34
N GLU A 239 -32.96 -22.60 -3.29
CA GLU A 239 -33.71 -23.86 -3.25
C GLU A 239 -33.22 -24.82 -2.15
N ASN A 240 -31.98 -24.66 -1.73
CA ASN A 240 -31.32 -25.47 -0.71
C ASN A 240 -31.28 -24.80 0.68
N THR A 241 -32.23 -23.89 0.97
CA THR A 241 -32.42 -23.30 2.30
C THR A 241 -33.66 -23.91 2.96
N ASN A 242 -33.70 -23.88 4.31
CA ASN A 242 -34.82 -24.48 5.08
C ASN A 242 -36.15 -23.75 4.93
N GLU A 243 -36.18 -22.49 4.55
CA GLU A 243 -37.40 -21.65 4.50
C GLU A 243 -37.55 -20.88 3.17
N GLY A 244 -36.81 -21.27 2.11
CA GLY A 244 -36.76 -20.51 0.86
C GLY A 244 -36.17 -19.10 1.06
N ALA A 245 -35.25 -18.98 2.01
CA ALA A 245 -34.60 -17.70 2.34
C ALA A 245 -33.81 -17.19 1.15
N ARG A 246 -33.74 -15.89 1.02
CA ARG A 246 -32.92 -15.26 -0.04
C ARG A 246 -31.46 -15.46 0.26
N VAL A 247 -30.74 -15.97 -0.73
CA VAL A 247 -29.29 -16.06 -0.69
C VAL A 247 -28.68 -14.86 -1.43
N ARG A 248 -27.78 -14.18 -0.79
CA ARG A 248 -26.96 -13.14 -1.41
C ARG A 248 -25.53 -13.63 -1.50
N TYR A 249 -24.78 -13.06 -2.41
CA TYR A 249 -23.36 -13.30 -2.50
C TYR A 249 -22.59 -11.99 -2.36
N GLN A 250 -21.44 -12.10 -1.76
CA GLN A 250 -20.49 -11.04 -1.60
C GLN A 250 -19.19 -11.46 -2.27
N ASN A 251 -18.86 -10.75 -3.36
CA ASN A 251 -17.63 -10.98 -4.05
C ASN A 251 -16.52 -10.15 -3.36
N LEU A 252 -15.56 -10.84 -2.79
CA LEU A 252 -14.43 -10.21 -2.15
C LEU A 252 -13.48 -9.54 -3.15
N ASP A 253 -13.45 -10.01 -4.42
CA ASP A 253 -12.66 -9.39 -5.49
C ASP A 253 -13.11 -7.93 -5.75
N HIS A 254 -14.40 -7.60 -5.58
CA HIS A 254 -14.91 -6.23 -5.72
C HIS A 254 -14.38 -5.28 -4.64
N TYR A 255 -14.05 -5.78 -3.46
CA TYR A 255 -13.41 -4.94 -2.45
C TYR A 255 -12.00 -4.57 -2.87
N GLU A 256 -11.23 -5.52 -3.42
CA GLU A 256 -9.90 -5.26 -3.97
C GLU A 256 -9.97 -4.18 -5.05
N ASP A 257 -10.87 -4.35 -6.04
CA ASP A 257 -11.07 -3.37 -7.12
C ASP A 257 -11.53 -2.00 -6.60
N SER A 258 -12.45 -1.99 -5.64
CA SER A 258 -12.95 -0.75 -5.02
C SER A 258 -11.86 -0.04 -4.21
N PHE A 259 -11.08 -0.77 -3.43
CA PHE A 259 -9.95 -0.21 -2.68
C PHE A 259 -8.85 0.27 -3.61
N LEU A 260 -8.52 -0.47 -4.67
CA LEU A 260 -7.57 -0.04 -5.69
C LEU A 260 -8.04 1.23 -6.40
N SER A 261 -9.33 1.33 -6.72
CA SER A 261 -9.95 2.51 -7.34
C SER A 261 -9.85 3.73 -6.41
N ILE A 262 -10.22 3.58 -5.13
CA ILE A 262 -10.10 4.64 -4.12
C ILE A 262 -8.62 5.05 -3.97
N SER A 263 -7.73 4.07 -3.86
CA SER A 263 -6.29 4.33 -3.73
C SER A 263 -5.72 5.06 -4.93
N ASN A 264 -6.10 4.67 -6.16
CA ASN A 264 -5.71 5.36 -7.39
C ASN A 264 -6.27 6.79 -7.44
N THR A 265 -7.49 7.00 -6.97
CA THR A 265 -8.09 8.33 -6.89
C THR A 265 -7.32 9.22 -5.91
N VAL A 266 -6.99 8.72 -4.72
CA VAL A 266 -6.18 9.43 -3.73
C VAL A 266 -4.78 9.73 -4.29
N ALA A 267 -4.15 8.76 -4.98
CA ALA A 267 -2.86 8.94 -5.62
C ALA A 267 -2.90 10.00 -6.73
N LEU A 268 -4.01 10.11 -7.47
CA LEU A 268 -4.21 11.13 -8.48
C LEU A 268 -4.29 12.54 -7.86
N PHE A 269 -5.08 12.71 -6.79
CA PHE A 269 -5.15 13.98 -6.05
C PHE A 269 -3.79 14.35 -5.45
N ALA A 270 -3.11 13.40 -4.84
CA ALA A 270 -1.78 13.58 -4.28
C ALA A 270 -0.76 14.01 -5.37
N THR A 271 -0.84 13.41 -6.56
CA THR A 271 -0.01 13.78 -7.71
C THR A 271 -0.33 15.19 -8.19
N GLY A 272 -1.60 15.60 -8.16
CA GLY A 272 -2.01 16.98 -8.48
C GLY A 272 -1.39 18.01 -7.52
N VAL A 273 -1.45 17.76 -6.22
CA VAL A 273 -0.83 18.64 -5.21
C VAL A 273 0.70 18.67 -5.39
N ALA A 274 1.31 17.52 -5.67
CA ALA A 274 2.73 17.42 -5.95
C ALA A 274 3.14 18.22 -7.20
N ALA A 275 2.33 18.18 -8.27
CA ALA A 275 2.56 18.97 -9.48
C ALA A 275 2.50 20.48 -9.21
N ILE A 276 1.52 20.94 -8.43
CA ILE A 276 1.43 22.34 -7.99
C ILE A 276 2.69 22.73 -7.21
N SER A 277 3.13 21.91 -6.26
CA SER A 277 4.34 22.16 -5.49
C SER A 277 5.59 22.26 -6.37
N ALA A 278 5.70 21.39 -7.40
CA ALA A 278 6.80 21.42 -8.37
C ALA A 278 6.77 22.70 -9.23
N ILE A 279 5.58 23.16 -9.64
CA ILE A 279 5.42 24.42 -10.39
C ILE A 279 5.85 25.61 -9.52
N VAL A 280 5.40 25.68 -8.28
CA VAL A 280 5.78 26.76 -7.35
C VAL A 280 7.29 26.79 -7.12
N ALA A 281 7.92 25.61 -6.90
CA ALA A 281 9.36 25.49 -6.80
C ALA A 281 10.06 25.97 -8.07
N GLY A 282 9.55 25.58 -9.25
CA GLY A 282 10.09 26.01 -10.55
C GLY A 282 10.00 27.52 -10.76
N ILE A 283 8.87 28.16 -10.40
CA ILE A 283 8.74 29.62 -10.42
C ILE A 283 9.74 30.28 -9.48
N GLY A 284 9.96 29.70 -8.29
CA GLY A 284 10.97 30.16 -7.34
C GLY A 284 12.38 30.16 -7.94
N VAL A 285 12.74 29.06 -8.64
CA VAL A 285 14.01 28.95 -9.38
C VAL A 285 14.11 30.01 -10.47
N MET A 286 13.06 30.15 -11.28
CA MET A 286 13.02 31.15 -12.33
C MET A 286 13.25 32.57 -11.78
N ASN A 287 12.57 32.96 -10.73
CA ASN A 287 12.69 34.29 -10.10
C ASN A 287 14.10 34.51 -9.54
N THR A 288 14.67 33.50 -8.87
CA THR A 288 16.01 33.61 -8.31
C THR A 288 17.08 33.69 -9.39
N MET A 289 16.92 32.94 -10.49
CA MET A 289 17.82 33.01 -11.65
C MET A 289 17.70 34.33 -12.40
N LEU A 290 16.49 34.89 -12.53
CA LEU A 290 16.30 36.23 -13.08
C LEU A 290 17.02 37.29 -12.24
N SER A 291 16.92 37.20 -10.92
CA SER A 291 17.64 38.08 -10.00
C SER A 291 19.15 37.93 -10.11
N ALA A 292 19.65 36.69 -10.26
CA ALA A 292 21.07 36.40 -10.48
C ALA A 292 21.59 37.00 -11.81
N VAL A 293 20.78 36.94 -12.88
CA VAL A 293 21.10 37.58 -14.16
C VAL A 293 21.16 39.10 -14.02
N ASP A 294 20.22 39.70 -13.29
CA ASP A 294 20.17 41.14 -13.09
C ASP A 294 21.37 41.65 -12.23
N SER A 295 21.75 40.91 -11.21
CA SER A 295 22.91 41.23 -10.38
C SER A 295 24.27 41.14 -11.09
N ARG A 296 24.38 40.29 -12.15
CA ARG A 296 25.60 40.07 -12.94
C ARG A 296 25.56 40.74 -14.32
N THR A 297 24.64 41.70 -14.50
CA THR A 297 24.43 42.36 -15.80
C THR A 297 25.70 42.98 -16.36
N HIS A 298 26.52 43.65 -15.52
CA HIS A 298 27.77 44.25 -15.93
C HIS A 298 28.82 43.22 -16.43
N GLU A 299 28.99 42.11 -15.72
CA GLU A 299 29.86 40.99 -16.13
C GLU A 299 29.44 40.42 -17.49
N ILE A 300 28.14 40.21 -17.69
CA ILE A 300 27.55 39.71 -18.94
C ILE A 300 27.87 40.71 -20.08
N GLY A 301 27.77 42.02 -19.82
CA GLY A 301 28.10 43.05 -20.77
C GLY A 301 29.56 42.99 -21.22
N VAL A 302 30.50 42.81 -20.28
CA VAL A 302 31.92 42.64 -20.55
C VAL A 302 32.19 41.38 -21.40
N TYR A 303 31.56 40.25 -21.10
CA TYR A 303 31.71 39.04 -21.91
C TYR A 303 31.25 39.25 -23.37
N ILE A 304 30.12 39.93 -23.58
CA ILE A 304 29.61 40.22 -24.92
C ILE A 304 30.59 41.19 -25.64
N ALA A 305 31.12 42.20 -24.97
CA ALA A 305 32.10 43.15 -25.55
C ALA A 305 33.41 42.44 -25.96
N LEU A 306 33.81 41.39 -25.22
CA LEU A 306 34.95 40.52 -25.53
C LEU A 306 34.66 39.48 -26.60
N GLY A 307 33.48 39.52 -27.21
CA GLY A 307 33.13 38.68 -28.35
C GLY A 307 32.46 37.32 -28.00
N ALA A 308 31.96 37.13 -26.78
CA ALA A 308 31.20 35.95 -26.42
C ALA A 308 29.91 35.86 -27.25
N ARG A 309 29.62 34.66 -27.82
CA ARG A 309 28.39 34.45 -28.53
C ARG A 309 27.19 34.36 -27.56
N LYS A 310 26.07 34.99 -27.90
CA LYS A 310 24.83 34.92 -27.12
C LYS A 310 24.41 33.49 -26.81
N SER A 311 24.62 32.55 -27.74
CA SER A 311 24.35 31.14 -27.56
C SER A 311 25.18 30.45 -26.46
N ASP A 312 26.42 30.91 -26.27
CA ASP A 312 27.29 30.35 -25.24
C ASP A 312 26.86 30.82 -23.84
N LEU A 313 26.40 32.07 -23.72
CA LEU A 313 25.82 32.60 -22.50
C LEU A 313 24.52 31.86 -22.12
N ILE A 314 23.62 31.65 -23.09
CA ILE A 314 22.39 30.88 -22.88
C ILE A 314 22.70 29.48 -22.35
N LYS A 315 23.67 28.78 -23.00
CA LYS A 315 24.07 27.43 -22.58
C LYS A 315 24.63 27.41 -21.15
N ASN A 316 25.43 28.41 -20.79
CA ASN A 316 26.03 28.48 -19.45
C ASN A 316 24.93 28.66 -18.37
N PHE A 317 24.02 29.62 -18.53
CA PHE A 317 22.91 29.83 -17.58
C PHE A 317 21.95 28.65 -17.52
N PHE A 318 21.68 28.03 -18.65
CA PHE A 318 20.86 26.82 -18.69
C PHE A 318 21.52 25.66 -17.94
N LEU A 319 22.83 25.43 -18.15
CA LEU A 319 23.60 24.42 -17.39
C LEU A 319 23.64 24.73 -15.90
N GLU A 320 23.84 25.99 -15.53
CA GLU A 320 23.81 26.43 -14.13
C GLU A 320 22.48 26.09 -13.47
N THR A 321 21.36 26.36 -14.14
CA THR A 321 20.02 26.03 -13.67
C THR A 321 19.83 24.51 -13.55
N CYS A 322 20.23 23.73 -14.55
CA CYS A 322 20.11 22.28 -14.53
C CYS A 322 20.92 21.64 -13.38
N ILE A 323 22.13 22.12 -13.15
CA ILE A 323 22.96 21.64 -12.03
C ILE A 323 22.32 21.97 -10.68
N THR A 324 21.81 23.19 -10.52
CA THR A 324 21.12 23.63 -9.29
C THR A 324 19.88 22.78 -9.04
N CYS A 325 19.09 22.50 -10.08
CA CYS A 325 17.91 21.64 -9.99
C CYS A 325 18.28 20.19 -9.67
N ALA A 326 19.33 19.64 -10.28
CA ALA A 326 19.80 18.29 -9.99
C ALA A 326 20.27 18.14 -8.53
N LEU A 327 21.02 19.13 -8.02
CA LEU A 327 21.45 19.16 -6.61
C LEU A 327 20.24 19.27 -5.66
N GLY A 328 19.27 20.12 -5.99
CA GLY A 328 18.01 20.23 -5.23
C GLY A 328 17.22 18.93 -5.25
N GLY A 329 17.14 18.26 -6.41
CA GLY A 329 16.51 16.96 -6.57
C GLY A 329 17.17 15.86 -5.73
N LEU A 330 18.49 15.80 -5.71
CA LEU A 330 19.27 14.87 -4.88
C LEU A 330 19.03 15.10 -3.39
N LEU A 331 19.06 16.36 -2.94
CA LEU A 331 18.79 16.72 -1.55
C LEU A 331 17.33 16.43 -1.16
N GLY A 332 16.37 16.76 -2.03
CA GLY A 332 14.95 16.46 -1.81
C GLY A 332 14.67 14.96 -1.70
N SER A 333 15.26 14.17 -2.60
CA SER A 333 15.20 12.71 -2.52
C SER A 333 15.89 12.16 -1.27
N GLY A 334 16.99 12.77 -0.83
CA GLY A 334 17.68 12.44 0.42
C GLY A 334 16.81 12.70 1.66
N ILE A 335 16.06 13.80 1.67
CA ILE A 335 15.09 14.12 2.74
C ILE A 335 13.99 13.06 2.78
N TYR A 336 13.44 12.67 1.62
CA TYR A 336 12.45 11.59 1.51
C TYR A 336 12.98 10.29 2.10
N VAL A 337 14.17 9.83 1.68
CA VAL A 337 14.80 8.60 2.17
C VAL A 337 15.01 8.65 3.68
N SER A 338 15.55 9.75 4.20
CA SER A 338 15.80 9.93 5.63
C SER A 338 14.52 9.87 6.45
N LEU A 339 13.45 10.54 5.98
CA LEU A 339 12.15 10.54 6.63
C LEU A 339 11.55 9.12 6.66
N PHE A 340 11.60 8.40 5.54
CA PHE A 340 11.04 7.05 5.44
C PHE A 340 11.81 6.05 6.30
N ILE A 341 13.14 6.13 6.39
CA ILE A 341 13.95 5.31 7.30
C ILE A 341 13.58 5.59 8.76
N LEU A 342 13.40 6.85 9.15
CA LEU A 342 13.00 7.21 10.50
C LEU A 342 11.58 6.69 10.84
N LEU A 343 10.65 6.77 9.89
CA LEU A 343 9.30 6.23 10.05
C LEU A 343 9.31 4.71 10.14
N GLN A 344 10.12 4.04 9.33
CA GLN A 344 10.29 2.58 9.37
C GLN A 344 10.77 2.09 10.74
N GLN A 345 11.69 2.81 11.38
CA GLN A 345 12.18 2.47 12.73
C GLN A 345 11.10 2.62 13.81
N LYS A 346 10.16 3.56 13.65
CA LYS A 346 9.10 3.82 14.64
C LYS A 346 7.84 2.99 14.41
N ILE A 347 7.46 2.76 13.17
CA ILE A 347 6.16 2.17 12.79
C ILE A 347 6.32 0.70 12.35
N GLY A 348 7.58 0.23 12.14
CA GLY A 348 7.87 -1.15 11.72
C GLY A 348 8.10 -1.29 10.21
N ALA A 349 8.34 -2.53 9.76
CA ALA A 349 8.82 -2.88 8.40
C ALA A 349 7.83 -2.62 7.24
N ILE A 350 6.71 -1.96 7.51
CA ILE A 350 5.64 -1.74 6.55
C ILE A 350 5.97 -0.64 5.55
N ILE A 351 6.77 0.34 5.99
CA ILE A 351 7.17 1.49 5.18
C ILE A 351 8.47 1.14 4.46
N GLN A 352 8.41 0.93 3.14
CA GLN A 352 9.60 0.65 2.34
C GLN A 352 9.97 1.85 1.49
N VAL A 353 11.27 2.11 1.39
CA VAL A 353 11.81 3.13 0.47
C VAL A 353 11.82 2.54 -0.93
N GLU A 354 11.00 3.08 -1.82
CA GLU A 354 10.99 2.66 -3.21
C GLU A 354 11.99 3.45 -4.04
N THR A 355 12.93 2.76 -4.65
CA THR A 355 13.94 3.36 -5.54
C THR A 355 13.33 4.11 -6.72
N ILE A 356 12.16 3.66 -7.20
CA ILE A 356 11.44 4.30 -8.30
C ILE A 356 11.05 5.75 -7.96
N GLN A 357 10.71 6.05 -6.71
CA GLN A 357 10.34 7.41 -6.28
C GLN A 357 11.54 8.35 -6.30
N ILE A 358 12.73 7.85 -6.01
CA ILE A 358 13.99 8.62 -6.08
C ILE A 358 14.27 9.00 -7.54
N ILE A 359 14.21 8.03 -8.44
CA ILE A 359 14.43 8.25 -9.89
C ILE A 359 13.42 9.25 -10.42
N PHE A 360 12.16 9.11 -10.02
CA PHE A 360 11.08 10.00 -10.43
C PHE A 360 11.28 11.42 -9.90
N GLY A 361 11.68 11.59 -8.64
CA GLY A 361 11.99 12.89 -8.05
C GLY A 361 13.13 13.63 -8.76
N ILE A 362 14.22 12.91 -9.07
CA ILE A 362 15.34 13.47 -9.83
C ILE A 362 14.90 13.84 -11.25
N GLY A 363 14.08 13.00 -11.90
CA GLY A 363 13.53 13.27 -13.23
C GLY A 363 12.66 14.55 -13.26
N ILE A 364 11.81 14.76 -12.26
CA ILE A 364 11.02 15.99 -12.11
C ILE A 364 11.94 17.19 -11.88
N ALA A 365 12.94 17.08 -11.03
CA ALA A 365 13.89 18.17 -10.77
C ALA A 365 14.60 18.62 -12.05
N ILE A 366 15.10 17.69 -12.85
CA ILE A 366 15.73 17.98 -14.13
C ILE A 366 14.72 18.63 -15.09
N SER A 367 13.50 18.10 -15.19
CA SER A 367 12.45 18.67 -16.02
C SER A 367 12.09 20.11 -15.62
N CYS A 368 11.99 20.39 -14.31
CA CYS A 368 11.82 21.76 -13.81
C CYS A 368 13.00 22.65 -14.21
N GLY A 369 14.25 22.17 -14.09
CA GLY A 369 15.43 22.89 -14.53
C GLY A 369 15.40 23.26 -16.00
N VAL A 370 14.95 22.33 -16.86
CA VAL A 370 14.81 22.57 -18.30
C VAL A 370 13.71 23.61 -18.58
N ILE A 371 12.53 23.42 -18.03
CA ILE A 371 11.36 24.27 -18.31
C ILE A 371 11.57 25.69 -17.78
N PHE A 372 11.90 25.83 -16.52
CA PHE A 372 12.00 27.11 -15.85
C PHE A 372 13.37 27.81 -16.06
N GLY A 373 14.40 27.07 -16.49
CA GLY A 373 15.72 27.61 -16.82
C GLY A 373 15.79 28.27 -18.19
N ILE A 374 14.90 27.95 -19.11
CA ILE A 374 14.87 28.51 -20.47
C ILE A 374 14.55 30.02 -20.43
N ILE A 375 13.61 30.46 -19.60
CA ILE A 375 13.16 31.85 -19.55
C ILE A 375 14.30 32.80 -19.10
N PRO A 376 15.00 32.57 -17.98
CA PRO A 376 16.16 33.39 -17.60
C PRO A 376 17.27 33.39 -18.66
N ALA A 377 17.56 32.22 -19.24
CA ALA A 377 18.57 32.08 -20.28
C ALA A 377 18.28 32.93 -21.53
N ILE A 378 17.02 32.97 -21.97
CA ILE A 378 16.61 33.83 -23.10
C ILE A 378 16.69 35.31 -22.72
N LYS A 379 16.35 35.71 -21.49
CA LYS A 379 16.41 37.11 -21.04
C LYS A 379 17.82 37.63 -21.10
N VAL A 380 18.84 36.84 -20.76
CA VAL A 380 20.25 37.19 -20.91
C VAL A 380 20.62 37.57 -22.34
N SER A 381 20.11 36.81 -23.33
CA SER A 381 20.44 37.02 -24.74
C SER A 381 19.84 38.30 -25.34
N LYS A 382 18.77 38.82 -24.73
CA LYS A 382 18.08 40.05 -25.20
C LYS A 382 18.65 41.34 -24.64
N LYS A 383 19.56 41.27 -23.67
CA LYS A 383 20.20 42.47 -23.10
C LYS A 383 21.15 43.12 -24.13
N ASP A 384 21.04 44.42 -24.26
CA ASP A 384 21.84 45.21 -25.21
C ASP A 384 23.17 45.65 -24.55
N PRO A 385 24.35 45.25 -25.10
CA PRO A 385 25.64 45.53 -24.47
C PRO A 385 25.95 47.03 -24.35
N ILE A 386 25.37 47.86 -25.22
CA ILE A 386 25.60 49.32 -25.24
C ILE A 386 24.91 49.99 -24.03
N MET A 387 23.71 49.53 -23.68
CA MET A 387 22.96 50.03 -22.50
C MET A 387 23.59 49.63 -21.16
N ILE A 388 24.32 48.50 -21.14
CA ILE A 388 24.90 47.89 -19.92
C ILE A 388 26.22 48.58 -19.55
N LEU A 389 26.98 49.09 -20.54
CA LEU A 389 28.30 49.69 -20.36
C LEU A 389 28.27 51.21 -20.19
N LYS A 390 27.12 51.87 -20.38
CA LYS A 390 26.98 53.33 -20.04
C LYS A 390 26.88 53.48 -18.54
N PRO A 391 27.82 54.13 -17.88
CA PRO A 391 27.67 54.54 -16.48
C PRO A 391 26.51 55.54 -16.42
N GLU A 392 25.55 55.35 -15.51
CA GLU A 392 24.67 56.41 -15.03
C GLU A 392 25.46 57.49 -14.28
#